data_444187d68c4a6be0e504a6a43f8b9ae8
#
_entry.id   444187d68c4a6be0e504a6a43f8b9ae8
#
_cell.length_a   1.000
_cell.length_b   1.000
_cell.length_c   1.000
_cell.angle_alpha   90.00
_cell.angle_beta   90.00
_cell.angle_gamma   90.00
#
_symmetry.space_group_name_H-M   'P 1'
#
loop_
_entity.id
_entity.type
_entity.pdbx_description
1 polymer ?
#
loop_
_entity_poly.entity_id
_entity_poly.type
_entity_poly.pdbx_seq_one_letter_code
_entity_poly.pdbx_strand_id
1 'polypeptide(L)'
;KLNSFFMCFLFLFFLSPIIYSYISITQDDKRTDYPGKMISQMVQEKWENNFTNKIKLVGGDEWHGGNLSYHLKSRPKWDNILETKRNDSSNNIEDGFVIIGNVDILLKICNGIFFEIETQGICMIGMKK
;
A
#
# COMPACT_ATOMS: atom_id res chain seq x y z
N LYS A 1 -19.42 -18.11 42.72
CA LYS A 1 -18.24 -17.57 41.96
C LYS A 1 -18.26 -18.00 40.46
N LEU A 2 -18.56 -19.30 40.14
CA LEU A 2 -18.60 -19.79 38.76
C LEU A 2 -19.75 -19.15 37.95
N ASN A 3 -20.92 -19.01 38.52
CA ASN A 3 -22.08 -18.39 37.87
C ASN A 3 -21.85 -16.91 37.57
N SER A 4 -21.17 -16.19 38.46
CA SER A 4 -20.83 -14.78 38.26
C SER A 4 -19.82 -14.60 37.11
N PHE A 5 -18.84 -15.50 37.03
CA PHE A 5 -17.90 -15.54 35.91
C PHE A 5 -18.60 -15.81 34.57
N PHE A 6 -19.51 -16.80 34.57
CA PHE A 6 -20.25 -17.16 33.37
C PHE A 6 -21.15 -16.04 32.86
N MET A 7 -21.84 -15.34 33.76
CA MET A 7 -22.67 -14.17 33.45
C MET A 7 -21.81 -13.03 32.83
N CYS A 8 -20.66 -12.77 33.43
CA CYS A 8 -19.74 -11.74 32.92
C CYS A 8 -19.19 -12.11 31.50
N PHE A 9 -18.85 -13.38 31.33
CA PHE A 9 -18.39 -13.90 30.04
C PHE A 9 -19.48 -13.77 28.94
N LEU A 10 -20.71 -14.17 29.23
CA LEU A 10 -21.84 -14.03 28.32
C LEU A 10 -22.11 -12.56 27.96
N PHE A 11 -22.05 -11.68 28.96
CA PHE A 11 -22.23 -10.25 28.72
C PHE A 11 -21.18 -9.70 27.74
N LEU A 12 -19.92 -10.00 27.97
CA LEU A 12 -18.83 -9.56 27.08
C LEU A 12 -18.94 -10.19 25.69
N PHE A 13 -19.35 -11.45 25.61
CA PHE A 13 -19.55 -12.16 24.35
C PHE A 13 -20.61 -11.50 23.47
N PHE A 14 -21.73 -11.08 24.04
CA PHE A 14 -22.79 -10.38 23.31
C PHE A 14 -22.49 -8.90 23.09
N LEU A 15 -21.75 -8.27 24.00
CA LEU A 15 -21.37 -6.85 23.88
C LEU A 15 -20.34 -6.63 22.77
N SER A 16 -19.41 -7.55 22.58
CA SER A 16 -18.32 -7.45 21.60
C SER A 16 -18.81 -7.23 20.16
N PRO A 17 -19.73 -8.01 19.58
CA PRO A 17 -20.22 -7.79 18.23
C PRO A 17 -21.01 -6.48 18.08
N ILE A 18 -21.68 -6.02 19.16
CA ILE A 18 -22.41 -4.75 19.14
C ILE A 18 -21.44 -3.58 19.04
N ILE A 19 -20.39 -3.58 19.88
CA ILE A 19 -19.33 -2.56 19.82
C ILE A 19 -18.62 -2.57 18.48
N TYR A 20 -18.28 -3.76 17.98
CA TYR A 20 -17.64 -3.90 16.66
C TYR A 20 -18.52 -3.35 15.54
N SER A 21 -19.81 -3.67 15.55
CA SER A 21 -20.77 -3.15 14.57
C SER A 21 -20.89 -1.63 14.64
N TYR A 22 -20.96 -1.07 15.85
CA TYR A 22 -21.02 0.37 16.05
C TYR A 22 -19.77 1.07 15.49
N ILE A 23 -18.57 0.60 15.85
CA ILE A 23 -17.31 1.12 15.34
C ILE A 23 -17.23 0.95 13.82
N SER A 24 -17.69 -0.20 13.31
CA SER A 24 -17.70 -0.49 11.88
C SER A 24 -18.60 0.43 11.06
N ILE A 25 -19.66 0.96 11.63
CA ILE A 25 -20.58 1.89 10.95
C ILE A 25 -20.11 3.34 11.06
N THR A 26 -19.45 3.70 12.17
CA THR A 26 -19.10 5.09 12.48
C THR A 26 -17.70 5.51 12.01
N GLN A 27 -16.82 4.57 11.71
CA GLN A 27 -15.48 4.89 11.19
C GLN A 27 -15.47 4.92 9.67
N ASP A 28 -15.13 6.06 9.08
CA ASP A 28 -15.08 6.28 7.63
C ASP A 28 -13.76 5.79 7.00
N ASP A 29 -12.66 5.67 7.79
CA ASP A 29 -11.33 5.27 7.31
C ASP A 29 -10.97 3.84 7.74
N LYS A 30 -11.56 2.85 7.09
CA LYS A 30 -11.21 1.44 7.34
C LYS A 30 -10.12 0.96 6.39
N ARG A 31 -9.17 0.20 6.91
CA ARG A 31 -8.21 -0.53 6.07
C ARG A 31 -8.88 -1.44 5.04
N THR A 32 -10.09 -1.92 5.34
CA THR A 32 -10.92 -2.74 4.43
C THR A 32 -11.41 -1.98 3.20
N ASP A 33 -11.51 -0.65 3.29
CA ASP A 33 -12.05 0.20 2.23
C ASP A 33 -10.94 0.76 1.33
N TYR A 34 -9.69 0.40 1.59
CA TYR A 34 -8.54 0.80 0.78
C TYR A 34 -8.68 0.31 -0.67
N PRO A 35 -8.71 1.21 -1.66
CA PRO A 35 -9.00 0.86 -3.05
C PRO A 35 -7.77 0.30 -3.78
N GLY A 36 -7.06 -0.65 -3.18
CA GLY A 36 -5.77 -1.18 -3.67
C GLY A 36 -5.82 -1.72 -5.10
N LYS A 37 -6.94 -2.33 -5.50
CA LYS A 37 -7.14 -2.79 -6.88
C LYS A 37 -7.25 -1.63 -7.87
N MET A 38 -7.98 -0.57 -7.53
CA MET A 38 -8.13 0.61 -8.38
C MET A 38 -6.78 1.33 -8.53
N ILE A 39 -6.07 1.54 -7.44
CA ILE A 39 -4.74 2.16 -7.44
C ILE A 39 -3.77 1.37 -8.31
N SER A 40 -3.75 0.04 -8.18
CA SER A 40 -2.87 -0.81 -8.99
C SER A 40 -3.20 -0.77 -10.49
N GLN A 41 -4.47 -0.65 -10.85
CA GLN A 41 -4.89 -0.49 -12.25
C GLN A 41 -4.40 0.84 -12.82
N MET A 42 -4.56 1.94 -12.08
CA MET A 42 -4.07 3.26 -12.51
C MET A 42 -2.54 3.29 -12.64
N VAL A 43 -1.82 2.67 -11.71
CA VAL A 43 -0.36 2.53 -11.77
C VAL A 43 0.05 1.70 -13.00
N GLN A 44 -0.63 0.57 -13.22
CA GLN A 44 -0.34 -0.31 -14.35
C GLN A 44 -0.56 0.39 -15.70
N GLU A 45 -1.67 1.10 -15.85
CA GLU A 45 -1.98 1.85 -17.08
C GLU A 45 -0.95 2.96 -17.33
N LYS A 46 -0.63 3.76 -16.31
CA LYS A 46 0.40 4.79 -16.43
C LYS A 46 1.77 4.18 -16.74
N TRP A 47 2.09 3.03 -16.15
CA TRP A 47 3.33 2.32 -16.43
C TRP A 47 3.40 1.88 -17.89
N GLU A 48 2.38 1.17 -18.38
CA GLU A 48 2.30 0.68 -19.75
C GLU A 48 2.35 1.80 -20.80
N ASN A 49 1.87 3.00 -20.46
CA ASN A 49 1.92 4.16 -21.36
C ASN A 49 3.30 4.82 -21.44
N ASN A 50 4.12 4.76 -20.39
CA ASN A 50 5.36 5.51 -20.27
C ASN A 50 6.64 4.66 -20.34
N PHE A 51 6.56 3.37 -20.00
CA PHE A 51 7.73 2.51 -19.86
C PHE A 51 7.61 1.24 -20.72
N THR A 52 8.78 0.70 -21.11
CA THR A 52 8.88 -0.53 -21.93
C THR A 52 9.11 -1.78 -21.10
N ASN A 53 9.75 -1.65 -19.95
CA ASN A 53 10.08 -2.77 -19.05
C ASN A 53 8.92 -3.10 -18.10
N LYS A 54 9.01 -4.25 -17.45
CA LYS A 54 8.03 -4.67 -16.44
C LYS A 54 8.41 -4.12 -15.06
N ILE A 55 7.40 -3.84 -14.22
CA ILE A 55 7.60 -3.52 -12.81
C ILE A 55 8.12 -4.78 -12.13
N LYS A 56 9.32 -4.74 -11.56
CA LYS A 56 9.94 -5.84 -10.81
C LYS A 56 9.93 -5.61 -9.30
N LEU A 57 9.92 -4.34 -8.89
CA LEU A 57 10.04 -3.98 -7.48
C LEU A 57 9.05 -2.89 -7.10
N VAL A 58 8.43 -3.02 -5.94
CA VAL A 58 7.58 -2.01 -5.31
C VAL A 58 8.16 -1.64 -3.96
N GLY A 59 8.41 -0.34 -3.76
CA GLY A 59 8.85 0.23 -2.49
C GLY A 59 7.72 0.95 -1.77
N GLY A 60 7.82 1.01 -0.46
CA GLY A 60 6.86 1.71 0.39
C GLY A 60 6.63 0.97 1.68
N ASP A 61 5.72 1.49 2.50
CA ASP A 61 5.32 0.80 3.72
C ASP A 61 4.64 -0.55 3.43
N GLU A 62 4.58 -1.40 4.45
CA GLU A 62 4.07 -2.77 4.34
C GLU A 62 2.63 -2.82 3.83
N TRP A 63 1.79 -1.86 4.24
CA TRP A 63 0.38 -1.85 3.87
C TRP A 63 0.17 -1.38 2.41
N HIS A 64 0.64 -0.19 2.06
CA HIS A 64 0.42 0.38 0.72
C HIS A 64 1.27 -0.31 -0.34
N GLY A 65 2.56 -0.52 -0.07
CA GLY A 65 3.47 -1.19 -0.97
C GLY A 65 3.13 -2.66 -1.16
N GLY A 66 2.75 -3.36 -0.09
CA GLY A 66 2.30 -4.75 -0.13
C GLY A 66 1.02 -4.92 -0.95
N ASN A 67 0.01 -4.08 -0.73
CA ASN A 67 -1.22 -4.08 -1.52
C ASN A 67 -0.95 -3.80 -3.01
N LEU A 68 -0.13 -2.80 -3.30
CA LEU A 68 0.22 -2.45 -4.68
C LEU A 68 0.93 -3.62 -5.37
N SER A 69 1.93 -4.22 -4.73
CA SER A 69 2.64 -5.40 -5.22
C SER A 69 1.70 -6.57 -5.50
N TYR A 70 0.75 -6.82 -4.59
CA TYR A 70 -0.22 -7.92 -4.72
C TYR A 70 -1.16 -7.75 -5.91
N HIS A 71 -1.61 -6.53 -6.19
CA HIS A 71 -2.60 -6.28 -7.24
C HIS A 71 -2.01 -5.97 -8.63
N LEU A 72 -0.72 -5.62 -8.74
CA LEU A 72 -0.06 -5.41 -10.03
C LEU A 72 0.04 -6.71 -10.84
N LYS A 73 -0.13 -6.62 -12.16
CA LYS A 73 -0.10 -7.78 -13.09
C LYS A 73 1.23 -8.54 -13.04
N SER A 74 2.34 -7.82 -12.92
CA SER A 74 3.69 -8.42 -12.88
C SER A 74 4.04 -9.09 -11.57
N ARG A 75 3.21 -8.92 -10.51
CA ARG A 75 3.48 -9.44 -9.15
C ARG A 75 4.90 -9.09 -8.68
N PRO A 76 5.27 -7.81 -8.68
CA PRO A 76 6.62 -7.39 -8.32
C PRO A 76 6.91 -7.74 -6.86
N LYS A 77 8.20 -7.89 -6.54
CA LYS A 77 8.62 -8.06 -5.16
C LYS A 77 8.38 -6.75 -4.39
N TRP A 78 7.80 -6.86 -3.20
CA TRP A 78 7.74 -5.74 -2.26
C TRP A 78 9.01 -5.67 -1.41
N ASP A 79 9.51 -4.46 -1.17
CA ASP A 79 10.63 -4.20 -0.27
C ASP A 79 10.42 -2.87 0.46
N ASN A 80 10.78 -2.80 1.73
CA ASN A 80 10.71 -1.57 2.53
C ASN A 80 11.92 -0.66 2.21
N ILE A 81 11.92 -0.10 1.01
CA ILE A 81 13.06 0.64 0.43
C ILE A 81 13.33 1.96 1.13
N LEU A 82 12.36 2.54 1.83
CA LEU A 82 12.57 3.75 2.61
C LEU A 82 13.60 3.53 3.75
N GLU A 83 13.75 2.30 4.22
CA GLU A 83 14.76 1.91 5.19
C GLU A 83 16.06 1.42 4.54
N THR A 84 15.96 0.72 3.41
CA THR A 84 17.10 0.04 2.76
C THR A 84 17.93 0.99 1.87
N LYS A 85 17.34 2.04 1.30
CA LYS A 85 18.05 2.99 0.41
C LYS A 85 19.13 3.86 1.08
N ARG A 86 19.36 3.73 2.36
CA ARG A 86 20.54 4.37 2.97
C ARG A 86 21.87 3.75 2.52
N ASN A 87 21.87 2.55 1.97
CA ASN A 87 23.10 1.77 1.79
C ASN A 87 23.41 1.27 0.37
N ASP A 88 22.48 1.31 -0.62
CA ASP A 88 22.77 0.78 -1.95
C ASP A 88 22.24 1.66 -3.09
N SER A 89 23.16 2.34 -3.76
CA SER A 89 22.91 3.22 -4.92
C SER A 89 22.79 2.47 -6.26
N SER A 90 22.60 1.15 -6.28
CA SER A 90 22.62 0.32 -7.49
C SER A 90 21.24 -0.21 -7.92
N ASN A 91 20.20 0.61 -7.85
CA ASN A 91 18.95 0.23 -8.54
C ASN A 91 19.13 0.49 -10.04
N ASN A 92 19.41 -0.57 -10.78
CA ASN A 92 19.46 -0.52 -12.23
C ASN A 92 18.09 -0.04 -12.75
N ILE A 93 18.12 1.03 -13.54
CA ILE A 93 16.93 1.57 -14.26
C ILE A 93 16.25 0.48 -15.11
N GLU A 94 16.97 -0.58 -15.45
CA GLU A 94 16.47 -1.77 -16.15
C GLU A 94 15.42 -2.55 -15.36
N ASP A 95 15.48 -2.50 -14.02
CA ASP A 95 14.51 -3.13 -13.16
C ASP A 95 13.40 -2.11 -12.84
N GLY A 96 12.29 -2.19 -13.54
CA GLY A 96 11.14 -1.30 -13.32
C GLY A 96 10.73 -1.21 -11.85
N PHE A 97 10.67 0.00 -11.33
CA PHE A 97 10.53 0.27 -9.92
C PHE A 97 9.40 1.28 -9.63
N VAL A 98 8.56 0.98 -8.66
CA VAL A 98 7.47 1.88 -8.21
C VAL A 98 7.59 2.07 -6.71
N ILE A 99 7.53 3.33 -6.25
CA ILE A 99 7.46 3.67 -4.82
C ILE A 99 6.11 4.28 -4.53
N ILE A 100 5.46 3.82 -3.46
CA ILE A 100 4.25 4.43 -2.91
C ILE A 100 4.52 4.91 -1.49
N GLY A 101 4.03 6.11 -1.14
CA GLY A 101 4.23 6.67 0.19
C GLY A 101 3.78 8.13 0.31
N ASN A 102 4.33 8.83 1.31
CA ASN A 102 3.99 10.22 1.57
C ASN A 102 4.37 11.14 0.41
N VAL A 103 3.44 11.99 0.00
CA VAL A 103 3.56 12.94 -1.12
C VAL A 103 4.79 13.85 -0.97
N ASP A 104 4.94 14.51 0.19
CA ASP A 104 6.00 15.49 0.43
C ASP A 104 7.41 14.88 0.39
N ILE A 105 7.51 13.61 0.82
CA ILE A 105 8.78 12.88 0.80
C ILE A 105 9.09 12.46 -0.63
N LEU A 106 8.13 11.89 -1.33
CA LEU A 106 8.34 11.36 -2.69
C LEU A 106 8.58 12.46 -3.71
N LEU A 107 7.96 13.62 -3.59
CA LEU A 107 8.26 14.79 -4.43
C LEU A 107 9.73 15.18 -4.40
N LYS A 108 10.40 15.03 -3.25
CA LYS A 108 11.82 15.41 -3.08
C LYS A 108 12.79 14.35 -3.61
N ILE A 109 12.39 13.08 -3.62
CA ILE A 109 13.31 11.97 -3.92
C ILE A 109 13.01 11.27 -5.25
N CYS A 110 11.87 11.58 -5.89
CA CYS A 110 11.47 10.94 -7.13
C CYS A 110 12.29 11.44 -8.32
N ASN A 111 13.07 10.56 -8.91
CA ASN A 111 13.84 10.83 -10.14
C ASN A 111 13.12 10.33 -11.41
N GLY A 112 11.84 9.98 -11.32
CA GLY A 112 11.02 9.42 -12.38
C GLY A 112 9.74 10.18 -12.64
N ILE A 113 8.67 9.45 -12.94
CA ILE A 113 7.33 10.01 -13.11
C ILE A 113 6.63 9.97 -11.75
N PHE A 114 6.30 11.17 -11.25
CA PHE A 114 5.55 11.34 -10.02
C PHE A 114 4.08 11.68 -10.31
N PHE A 115 3.18 11.12 -9.53
CA PHE A 115 1.76 11.52 -9.48
C PHE A 115 1.15 11.18 -8.13
N GLU A 116 0.01 11.79 -7.85
CA GLU A 116 -0.74 11.62 -6.61
C GLU A 116 -2.02 10.83 -6.87
N ILE A 117 -2.37 9.95 -5.93
CA ILE A 117 -3.67 9.28 -5.86
C ILE A 117 -4.19 9.44 -4.44
N GLU A 118 -5.29 10.17 -4.28
CA GLU A 118 -5.88 10.50 -2.98
C GLU A 118 -4.84 11.18 -2.06
N THR A 119 -4.38 10.47 -1.02
CA THR A 119 -3.39 10.96 -0.05
C THR A 119 -2.00 10.35 -0.25
N GLN A 120 -1.81 9.53 -1.30
CA GLN A 120 -0.57 8.82 -1.56
C GLN A 120 0.18 9.39 -2.74
N GLY A 121 1.48 9.57 -2.59
CA GLY A 121 2.40 9.82 -3.69
C GLY A 121 2.85 8.51 -4.34
N ILE A 122 2.98 8.52 -5.65
CA ILE A 122 3.52 7.40 -6.41
C ILE A 122 4.64 7.90 -7.31
N CYS A 123 5.80 7.27 -7.20
CA CYS A 123 6.97 7.52 -8.03
C CYS A 123 7.28 6.28 -8.87
N MET A 124 7.38 6.45 -10.18
CA MET A 124 7.67 5.38 -11.14
C MET A 124 9.01 5.63 -11.81
N ILE A 125 9.89 4.62 -11.80
CA ILE A 125 11.22 4.67 -12.40
C ILE A 125 11.40 3.44 -13.28
N GLY A 126 11.67 3.64 -14.56
CA GLY A 126 11.83 2.57 -15.54
C GLY A 126 12.42 3.05 -16.85
N MET A 127 12.54 2.13 -17.81
CA MET A 127 13.00 2.43 -19.16
C MET A 127 11.88 3.12 -19.93
N LYS A 128 12.04 4.40 -20.23
CA LYS A 128 11.07 5.19 -21.02
C LYS A 128 10.92 4.61 -22.44
N LYS A 129 9.72 4.76 -22.97
CA LYS A 129 9.43 4.46 -24.38
C LYS A 129 10.15 5.43 -25.31
#